data_dde299def041bcfe6856570dda694095
#
_entry.id   dde299def041bcfe6856570dda694095
#
_cell.length_a   1.000
_cell.length_b   1.000
_cell.length_c   1.000
_cell.angle_alpha   90.00
_cell.angle_beta   90.00
_cell.angle_gamma   90.00
#
_symmetry.space_group_name_H-M   'P 1'
#
loop_
_entity.id
_entity.type
_entity.pdbx_description
1 polymer ?
#
loop_
_entity_poly.entity_id
_entity_poly.type
_entity_poly.pdbx_seq_one_letter_code
_entity_poly.pdbx_strand_id
1 'polypeptide(L)'
;SEVSDEDMLAVRRSWSGVMHRADYWPRFFGEFSLAGDPNDSFVPRFVGNFLRALTILYFFCLIRFGVIARGYQDPDSHGDAFIEWENRFSVMQDRFLAGDKPDSVDLLLFGIVQCHCSIPVPTLFDLQSDPRLARTREWIGNMQTHFSDYRSLYSNIYFAPHSPGPKPAKGFDQFAFWLGIIVGIACLPVTASVIAFFIYRNRNLRGA
;
A
#
# COMPACT_ATOMS: atom_id res chain seq x y z
N SER A 1 14.85 -14.15 -13.56
CA SER A 1 14.32 -15.49 -13.19
C SER A 1 12.80 -15.37 -13.05
N GLU A 2 12.07 -16.42 -13.41
CA GLU A 2 10.63 -16.50 -13.20
C GLU A 2 10.37 -16.66 -11.71
N VAL A 3 9.42 -15.88 -11.16
CA VAL A 3 9.07 -15.92 -9.73
C VAL A 3 8.27 -17.19 -9.48
N SER A 4 8.62 -17.96 -8.45
CA SER A 4 7.87 -19.17 -8.08
C SER A 4 6.46 -18.82 -7.57
N ASP A 5 5.52 -19.78 -7.69
CA ASP A 5 4.16 -19.59 -7.15
C ASP A 5 4.17 -19.41 -5.63
N GLU A 6 5.11 -20.03 -4.93
CA GLU A 6 5.30 -19.90 -3.48
C GLU A 6 5.74 -18.47 -3.12
N ASP A 7 6.74 -17.92 -3.82
CA ASP A 7 7.20 -16.54 -3.61
C ASP A 7 6.11 -15.54 -3.95
N MET A 8 5.38 -15.75 -5.04
CA MET A 8 4.26 -14.91 -5.40
C MET A 8 3.16 -14.92 -4.32
N LEU A 9 2.91 -16.06 -3.71
CA LEU A 9 1.95 -16.17 -2.61
C LEU A 9 2.47 -15.45 -1.36
N ALA A 10 3.75 -15.60 -1.01
CA ALA A 10 4.38 -14.91 0.10
C ALA A 10 4.33 -13.38 -0.08
N VAL A 11 4.67 -12.89 -1.27
CA VAL A 11 4.56 -11.46 -1.63
C VAL A 11 3.11 -10.96 -1.46
N ARG A 12 2.11 -11.73 -1.92
CA ARG A 12 0.69 -11.36 -1.77
C ARG A 12 0.23 -11.33 -0.31
N ARG A 13 0.76 -12.21 0.55
CA ARG A 13 0.45 -12.20 1.99
C ARG A 13 0.93 -10.93 2.66
N SER A 14 2.09 -10.39 2.29
CA SER A 14 2.61 -9.12 2.81
C SER A 14 1.68 -7.95 2.52
N TRP A 15 0.99 -7.99 1.40
CA TRP A 15 -0.03 -7.00 1.03
C TRP A 15 -1.30 -7.12 1.89
N SER A 16 -1.62 -8.32 2.35
CA SER A 16 -2.87 -8.58 3.06
C SER A 16 -2.96 -7.91 4.43
N GLY A 17 -1.84 -7.63 5.10
CA GLY A 17 -1.82 -7.04 6.42
C GLY A 17 -2.27 -5.57 6.54
N VAL A 18 -2.40 -4.85 5.40
CA VAL A 18 -2.53 -3.38 5.42
C VAL A 18 -3.94 -2.89 5.68
N MET A 19 -4.94 -3.58 5.19
CA MET A 19 -6.29 -3.03 5.07
C MET A 19 -7.38 -3.95 5.62
N HIS A 20 -7.03 -4.87 6.51
CA HIS A 20 -7.93 -5.96 6.88
C HIS A 20 -8.82 -5.67 8.08
N ARG A 21 -8.38 -4.83 9.00
CA ARG A 21 -9.08 -4.65 10.27
C ARG A 21 -10.31 -3.78 10.09
N ALA A 22 -11.46 -4.38 10.29
CA ALA A 22 -12.77 -3.69 10.18
C ALA A 22 -12.96 -2.58 11.24
N ASP A 23 -12.29 -2.68 12.39
CA ASP A 23 -12.28 -1.68 13.45
C ASP A 23 -11.51 -0.40 13.06
N TYR A 24 -10.77 -0.46 11.96
CA TYR A 24 -9.90 0.63 11.47
C TYR A 24 -10.62 1.63 10.54
N TRP A 25 -11.85 1.40 10.18
CA TRP A 25 -12.57 2.15 9.15
C TRP A 25 -12.50 3.68 9.26
N PRO A 26 -12.88 4.31 10.38
CA PRO A 26 -12.88 5.77 10.46
C PRO A 26 -11.45 6.36 10.52
N ARG A 27 -10.53 5.65 11.20
CA ARG A 27 -9.13 6.04 11.28
C ARG A 27 -8.43 5.92 9.94
N PHE A 28 -8.66 4.82 9.24
CA PHE A 28 -8.06 4.54 7.96
C PHE A 28 -8.23 5.71 6.98
N PHE A 29 -9.46 6.14 6.72
CA PHE A 29 -9.69 7.25 5.81
C PHE A 29 -9.14 8.59 6.34
N GLY A 30 -9.19 8.83 7.64
CA GLY A 30 -8.63 10.03 8.25
C GLY A 30 -7.11 10.13 8.09
N GLU A 31 -6.39 9.02 8.20
CA GLU A 31 -4.94 8.97 8.08
C GLU A 31 -4.44 9.19 6.65
N PHE A 32 -5.24 8.87 5.65
CA PHE A 32 -4.94 9.18 4.25
C PHE A 32 -5.24 10.62 3.84
N SER A 33 -5.91 11.36 4.68
CA SER A 33 -6.12 12.79 4.49
C SER A 33 -4.84 13.55 4.86
N LEU A 34 -3.97 13.77 3.86
CA LEU A 34 -2.67 14.40 4.05
C LEU A 34 -2.66 15.86 3.61
N ALA A 35 -1.86 16.66 4.30
CA ALA A 35 -1.62 18.02 3.88
C ALA A 35 -0.97 18.04 2.50
N GLY A 36 -1.48 18.88 1.60
CA GLY A 36 -0.85 19.17 0.33
C GLY A 36 0.41 20.02 0.51
N ASP A 37 1.23 20.12 -0.53
CA ASP A 37 2.39 21.02 -0.51
C ASP A 37 1.87 22.46 -0.35
N PRO A 38 2.35 23.21 0.66
CA PRO A 38 1.96 24.61 0.85
C PRO A 38 2.30 25.50 -0.36
N ASN A 39 3.30 25.10 -1.16
CA ASN A 39 3.74 25.84 -2.34
C ASN A 39 2.86 25.56 -3.58
N ASP A 40 2.05 24.51 -3.54
CA ASP A 40 1.12 24.22 -4.63
C ASP A 40 -0.03 25.21 -4.64
N SER A 41 -0.46 25.60 -5.84
CA SER A 41 -1.67 26.41 -6.02
C SER A 41 -2.92 25.61 -5.59
N PHE A 42 -4.01 26.34 -5.39
CA PHE A 42 -5.29 25.80 -4.92
C PHE A 42 -5.80 24.60 -5.75
N VAL A 43 -5.76 24.71 -7.08
CA VAL A 43 -6.34 23.69 -7.98
C VAL A 43 -5.61 22.35 -7.90
N PRO A 44 -4.26 22.26 -8.04
CA PRO A 44 -3.55 21.00 -7.88
C PRO A 44 -3.75 20.36 -6.51
N ARG A 45 -3.78 21.16 -5.42
CA ARG A 45 -4.02 20.63 -4.07
C ARG A 45 -5.42 20.03 -3.92
N PHE A 46 -6.44 20.73 -4.46
CA PHE A 46 -7.80 20.20 -4.45
C PHE A 46 -7.91 18.90 -5.23
N VAL A 47 -7.48 18.90 -6.48
CA VAL A 47 -7.55 17.73 -7.37
C VAL A 47 -6.74 16.57 -6.79
N GLY A 48 -5.55 16.83 -6.26
CA GLY A 48 -4.70 15.81 -5.65
C GLY A 48 -5.38 15.12 -4.46
N ASN A 49 -5.95 15.88 -3.52
CA ASN A 49 -6.64 15.31 -2.36
C ASN A 49 -7.94 14.61 -2.74
N PHE A 50 -8.70 15.18 -3.68
CA PHE A 50 -9.93 14.59 -4.20
C PHE A 50 -9.66 13.24 -4.89
N LEU A 51 -8.68 13.17 -5.80
CA LEU A 51 -8.31 11.93 -6.49
C LEU A 51 -7.71 10.91 -5.54
N ARG A 52 -6.91 11.33 -4.55
CA ARG A 52 -6.39 10.44 -3.50
C ARG A 52 -7.54 9.77 -2.75
N ALA A 53 -8.57 10.53 -2.38
CA ALA A 53 -9.75 10.00 -1.70
C ALA A 53 -10.48 8.93 -2.53
N LEU A 54 -10.71 9.20 -3.82
CA LEU A 54 -11.31 8.24 -4.74
C LEU A 54 -10.47 6.98 -4.86
N THR A 55 -9.17 7.13 -5.09
CA THR A 55 -8.24 6.01 -5.24
C THR A 55 -8.26 5.12 -4.00
N ILE A 56 -8.15 5.71 -2.81
CA ILE A 56 -8.14 4.99 -1.54
C ILE A 56 -9.46 4.26 -1.30
N LEU A 57 -10.60 4.93 -1.56
CA LEU A 57 -11.91 4.30 -1.41
C LEU A 57 -12.05 3.06 -2.30
N TYR A 58 -11.71 3.17 -3.58
CA TYR A 58 -11.81 2.04 -4.50
C TYR A 58 -10.82 0.92 -4.16
N PHE A 59 -9.58 1.24 -3.83
CA PHE A 59 -8.61 0.26 -3.36
C PHE A 59 -9.08 -0.47 -2.11
N PHE A 60 -9.59 0.27 -1.13
CA PHE A 60 -10.15 -0.31 0.08
C PHE A 60 -11.29 -1.28 -0.22
N CYS A 61 -12.28 -0.86 -1.02
CA CYS A 61 -13.40 -1.72 -1.39
C CYS A 61 -12.92 -2.99 -2.12
N LEU A 62 -11.96 -2.86 -3.02
CA LEU A 62 -11.43 -3.97 -3.82
C LEU A 62 -10.67 -4.98 -2.95
N ILE A 63 -9.84 -4.50 -2.03
CA ILE A 63 -9.07 -5.33 -1.11
C ILE A 63 -10.00 -6.01 -0.11
N ARG A 64 -10.92 -5.28 0.52
CA ARG A 64 -11.90 -5.88 1.44
C ARG A 64 -12.76 -6.93 0.77
N PHE A 65 -13.23 -6.69 -0.44
CA PHE A 65 -13.95 -7.69 -1.21
C PHE A 65 -13.07 -8.94 -1.47
N GLY A 66 -11.81 -8.75 -1.86
CA GLY A 66 -10.86 -9.85 -2.09
C GLY A 66 -10.59 -10.66 -0.83
N VAL A 67 -10.48 -9.99 0.33
CA VAL A 67 -10.26 -10.61 1.65
C VAL A 67 -11.46 -11.46 2.06
N ILE A 68 -12.66 -10.87 2.01
CA ILE A 68 -13.90 -11.56 2.35
C ILE A 68 -14.13 -12.76 1.41
N ALA A 69 -13.94 -12.58 0.10
CA ALA A 69 -14.13 -13.64 -0.88
C ALA A 69 -13.16 -14.82 -0.72
N ARG A 70 -11.97 -14.59 -0.12
CA ARG A 70 -10.97 -15.63 0.13
C ARG A 70 -10.94 -16.14 1.56
N GLY A 71 -11.75 -15.59 2.44
CA GLY A 71 -11.80 -15.99 3.86
C GLY A 71 -10.50 -15.70 4.61
N TYR A 72 -9.72 -14.69 4.23
CA TYR A 72 -8.52 -14.30 4.95
C TYR A 72 -8.89 -13.73 6.33
N GLN A 73 -8.13 -14.13 7.34
CA GLN A 73 -8.26 -13.58 8.69
C GLN A 73 -7.43 -12.30 8.82
N ASP A 74 -7.95 -11.37 9.59
CA ASP A 74 -7.21 -10.16 9.94
C ASP A 74 -6.00 -10.53 10.81
N PRO A 75 -4.80 -10.01 10.55
CA PRO A 75 -3.65 -10.25 11.41
C PRO A 75 -3.82 -9.55 12.76
N ASP A 76 -3.29 -10.15 13.83
CA ASP A 76 -3.28 -9.55 15.16
C ASP A 76 -2.41 -8.29 15.19
N SER A 77 -1.30 -8.31 14.47
CA SER A 77 -0.37 -7.20 14.28
C SER A 77 -0.05 -7.04 12.79
N HIS A 78 0.06 -5.79 12.31
CA HIS A 78 0.44 -5.51 10.92
C HIS A 78 1.87 -5.97 10.61
N GLY A 79 2.76 -5.97 11.60
CA GLY A 79 4.12 -6.51 11.48
C GLY A 79 4.15 -8.00 11.17
N ASP A 80 3.12 -8.75 11.58
CA ASP A 80 3.05 -10.21 11.36
C ASP A 80 3.07 -10.59 9.88
N ALA A 81 2.57 -9.72 9.01
CA ALA A 81 2.61 -9.91 7.56
C ALA A 81 4.04 -9.97 6.99
N PHE A 82 5.04 -9.50 7.75
CA PHE A 82 6.45 -9.45 7.33
C PHE A 82 7.33 -10.46 8.07
N ILE A 83 6.83 -11.22 9.04
CA ILE A 83 7.65 -12.19 9.81
C ILE A 83 8.23 -13.28 8.91
N GLU A 84 7.48 -13.72 7.89
CA GLU A 84 8.01 -14.69 6.92
C GLU A 84 9.24 -14.12 6.19
N TRP A 85 9.19 -12.85 5.81
CA TRP A 85 10.30 -12.15 5.16
C TRP A 85 11.46 -11.90 6.10
N GLU A 86 11.18 -11.50 7.35
CA GLU A 86 12.21 -11.34 8.38
C GLU A 86 13.01 -12.64 8.56
N ASN A 87 12.33 -13.79 8.60
CA ASN A 87 12.98 -15.10 8.68
C ASN A 87 13.84 -15.39 7.45
N ARG A 88 13.36 -15.07 6.24
CA ARG A 88 14.13 -15.23 4.99
C ARG A 88 15.37 -14.31 4.99
N PHE A 89 15.21 -13.06 5.37
CA PHE A 89 16.32 -12.10 5.44
C PHE A 89 17.32 -12.42 6.55
N SER A 90 16.90 -13.07 7.64
CA SER A 90 17.78 -13.43 8.75
C SER A 90 18.82 -14.49 8.39
N VAL A 91 18.52 -15.36 7.42
CA VAL A 91 19.43 -16.40 6.91
C VAL A 91 20.21 -15.94 5.67
N MET A 92 19.91 -14.77 5.14
CA MET A 92 20.56 -14.19 3.98
C MET A 92 22.00 -13.76 4.32
N GLN A 93 22.94 -14.09 3.45
CA GLN A 93 24.35 -13.69 3.60
C GLN A 93 24.66 -12.43 2.81
N ASP A 94 23.89 -12.16 1.77
CA ASP A 94 24.07 -11.06 0.83
C ASP A 94 23.07 -9.93 1.11
N ARG A 95 23.14 -8.87 0.31
CA ARG A 95 22.29 -7.68 0.45
C ARG A 95 20.84 -7.88 0.01
N PHE A 96 20.59 -8.86 -0.89
CA PHE A 96 19.29 -9.15 -1.50
C PHE A 96 19.04 -10.66 -1.53
N LEU A 97 17.81 -11.08 -1.80
CA LEU A 97 17.40 -12.49 -1.74
C LEU A 97 18.23 -13.42 -2.65
N ALA A 98 18.67 -12.92 -3.79
CA ALA A 98 19.44 -13.70 -4.75
C ALA A 98 20.93 -13.32 -4.83
N GLY A 99 21.46 -12.52 -3.90
CA GLY A 99 22.86 -12.12 -3.86
C GLY A 99 23.08 -10.60 -3.82
N ASP A 100 24.07 -10.10 -4.56
CA ASP A 100 24.49 -8.68 -4.54
C ASP A 100 23.54 -7.73 -5.30
N LYS A 101 22.60 -8.27 -6.08
CA LYS A 101 21.62 -7.49 -6.87
C LYS A 101 20.21 -7.99 -6.60
N PRO A 102 19.23 -7.05 -6.55
CA PRO A 102 17.84 -7.42 -6.36
C PRO A 102 17.33 -8.27 -7.53
N ASP A 103 16.58 -9.29 -7.21
CA ASP A 103 15.89 -10.15 -8.18
C ASP A 103 14.41 -9.76 -8.35
N SER A 104 13.65 -10.59 -9.07
CA SER A 104 12.23 -10.34 -9.33
C SER A 104 11.38 -10.39 -8.05
N VAL A 105 11.77 -11.21 -7.05
CA VAL A 105 11.06 -11.31 -5.77
C VAL A 105 11.31 -10.07 -4.93
N ASP A 106 12.59 -9.63 -4.86
CA ASP A 106 12.95 -8.37 -4.21
C ASP A 106 12.17 -7.19 -4.78
N LEU A 107 12.07 -7.10 -6.12
CA LEU A 107 11.37 -6.02 -6.79
C LEU A 107 9.86 -6.03 -6.49
N LEU A 108 9.22 -7.20 -6.52
CA LEU A 108 7.80 -7.33 -6.22
C LEU A 108 7.48 -7.00 -4.77
N LEU A 109 8.26 -7.53 -3.84
CA LEU A 109 8.10 -7.24 -2.41
C LEU A 109 8.35 -5.76 -2.13
N PHE A 110 9.41 -5.19 -2.72
CA PHE A 110 9.73 -3.78 -2.55
C PHE A 110 8.63 -2.86 -3.08
N GLY A 111 7.98 -3.22 -4.19
CA GLY A 111 6.82 -2.48 -4.69
C GLY A 111 5.68 -2.42 -3.68
N ILE A 112 5.41 -3.51 -2.96
CA ILE A 112 4.42 -3.56 -1.87
C ILE A 112 4.88 -2.70 -0.69
N VAL A 113 6.12 -2.85 -0.26
CA VAL A 113 6.70 -2.05 0.83
C VAL A 113 6.65 -0.56 0.51
N GLN A 114 6.91 -0.17 -0.75
CA GLN A 114 6.80 1.22 -1.18
C GLN A 114 5.37 1.77 -1.01
N CYS A 115 4.35 0.97 -1.29
CA CYS A 115 2.96 1.37 -1.03
C CYS A 115 2.72 1.64 0.45
N HIS A 116 3.25 0.79 1.34
CA HIS A 116 3.14 0.98 2.79
C HIS A 116 3.94 2.19 3.29
N CYS A 117 5.12 2.43 2.72
CA CYS A 117 5.98 3.55 3.08
C CYS A 117 5.50 4.90 2.54
N SER A 118 4.58 4.90 1.56
CA SER A 118 4.08 6.13 0.93
C SER A 118 2.96 6.81 1.70
N ILE A 119 2.39 6.16 2.71
CA ILE A 119 1.22 6.60 3.44
C ILE A 119 1.34 6.26 4.94
N PRO A 120 0.74 7.10 5.82
CA PRO A 120 0.79 6.86 7.26
C PRO A 120 -0.20 5.77 7.68
N VAL A 121 0.05 4.55 7.25
CA VAL A 121 -0.74 3.38 7.65
C VAL A 121 -0.06 2.67 8.82
N PRO A 122 -0.81 1.89 9.63
CA PRO A 122 -0.23 1.14 10.74
C PRO A 122 0.95 0.27 10.33
N THR A 123 0.91 -0.31 9.15
CA THR A 123 2.01 -1.12 8.62
C THR A 123 3.31 -0.32 8.47
N LEU A 124 3.23 0.96 8.11
CA LEU A 124 4.41 1.84 8.08
C LEU A 124 5.01 1.95 9.48
N PHE A 125 4.19 2.17 10.52
CA PHE A 125 4.69 2.29 11.89
C PHE A 125 5.34 0.99 12.38
N ASP A 126 4.76 -0.15 12.05
CA ASP A 126 5.34 -1.45 12.37
C ASP A 126 6.65 -1.69 11.62
N LEU A 127 6.71 -1.39 10.32
CA LEU A 127 7.96 -1.46 9.56
C LEU A 127 9.05 -0.54 10.14
N GLN A 128 8.67 0.64 10.64
CA GLN A 128 9.62 1.58 11.25
C GLN A 128 10.13 1.14 12.63
N SER A 129 9.27 0.56 13.45
CA SER A 129 9.51 0.46 14.89
C SER A 129 9.37 -0.96 15.49
N ASP A 130 8.75 -1.93 14.81
CA ASP A 130 8.64 -3.29 15.35
C ASP A 130 10.03 -3.92 15.50
N PRO A 131 10.45 -4.24 16.75
CA PRO A 131 11.78 -4.80 16.99
C PRO A 131 12.00 -6.15 16.31
N ARG A 132 10.92 -6.86 15.98
CA ARG A 132 10.97 -8.14 15.28
C ARG A 132 11.38 -8.01 13.80
N LEU A 133 11.32 -6.81 13.21
CA LEU A 133 11.53 -6.58 11.78
C LEU A 133 12.85 -5.88 11.47
N ALA A 134 13.91 -6.19 12.19
CA ALA A 134 15.20 -5.51 12.05
C ALA A 134 15.86 -5.79 10.68
N ARG A 135 15.85 -7.04 10.22
CA ARG A 135 16.43 -7.42 8.92
C ARG A 135 15.59 -6.94 7.75
N THR A 136 14.29 -6.91 7.90
CA THR A 136 13.38 -6.32 6.91
C THR A 136 13.70 -4.84 6.71
N ARG A 137 13.96 -4.07 7.79
CA ARG A 137 14.39 -2.67 7.69
C ARG A 137 15.74 -2.51 7.01
N GLU A 138 16.71 -3.37 7.32
CA GLU A 138 18.01 -3.38 6.67
C GLU A 138 17.87 -3.62 5.16
N TRP A 139 17.07 -4.63 4.78
CA TRP A 139 16.79 -4.93 3.37
C TRP A 139 16.10 -3.75 2.67
N ILE A 140 15.10 -3.10 3.29
CA ILE A 140 14.47 -1.89 2.73
C ILE A 140 15.51 -0.80 2.48
N GLY A 141 16.42 -0.57 3.43
CA GLY A 141 17.51 0.39 3.28
C GLY A 141 18.44 0.05 2.10
N ASN A 142 18.74 -1.24 1.92
CA ASN A 142 19.54 -1.71 0.78
C ASN A 142 18.82 -1.48 -0.56
N MET A 143 17.52 -1.77 -0.63
CA MET A 143 16.70 -1.50 -1.82
C MET A 143 16.63 0.00 -2.14
N GLN A 144 16.40 0.85 -1.15
CA GLN A 144 16.36 2.29 -1.32
C GLN A 144 17.71 2.85 -1.79
N THR A 145 18.80 2.33 -1.26
CA THR A 145 20.15 2.72 -1.68
C THR A 145 20.43 2.28 -3.12
N HIS A 146 20.03 1.07 -3.48
CA HIS A 146 20.20 0.54 -4.84
C HIS A 146 19.44 1.35 -5.89
N PHE A 147 18.26 1.84 -5.53
CA PHE A 147 17.40 2.64 -6.41
C PHE A 147 17.42 4.14 -6.12
N SER A 148 18.47 4.66 -5.45
CA SER A 148 18.57 6.07 -5.07
C SER A 148 18.42 7.04 -6.24
N ASP A 149 18.87 6.65 -7.44
CA ASP A 149 18.79 7.46 -8.65
C ASP A 149 17.45 7.35 -9.39
N TYR A 150 16.55 6.48 -8.91
CA TYR A 150 15.24 6.30 -9.52
C TYR A 150 14.28 7.42 -9.11
N ARG A 151 13.95 8.30 -10.07
CA ARG A 151 13.14 9.51 -9.83
C ARG A 151 11.76 9.28 -9.22
N SER A 152 11.20 8.09 -9.39
CA SER A 152 9.86 7.73 -8.91
C SER A 152 9.90 6.96 -7.57
N LEU A 153 11.03 6.96 -6.88
CA LEU A 153 11.13 6.34 -5.56
C LEU A 153 10.56 7.29 -4.50
N TYR A 154 9.34 7.04 -4.08
CA TYR A 154 8.58 7.97 -3.22
C TYR A 154 8.95 7.93 -1.73
N SER A 155 9.66 6.94 -1.24
CA SER A 155 9.51 6.54 0.16
C SER A 155 10.62 6.92 1.11
N ASN A 156 11.66 7.61 0.68
CA ASN A 156 12.74 8.02 1.59
C ASN A 156 12.25 8.91 2.74
N ILE A 157 11.16 9.65 2.53
CA ILE A 157 10.67 10.64 3.49
C ILE A 157 9.97 9.98 4.67
N TYR A 158 9.26 8.86 4.47
CA TYR A 158 8.42 8.25 5.50
C TYR A 158 9.04 7.04 6.18
N PHE A 159 10.07 6.45 5.60
CA PHE A 159 10.70 5.26 6.14
C PHE A 159 11.94 5.53 7.01
N ALA A 160 12.59 6.68 6.87
CA ALA A 160 13.71 7.00 7.74
C ALA A 160 13.27 7.10 9.21
N PRO A 161 13.97 6.46 10.17
CA PRO A 161 13.56 6.40 11.57
C PRO A 161 13.34 7.75 12.26
N HIS A 162 13.81 8.83 11.65
CA HIS A 162 13.71 10.20 12.17
C HIS A 162 12.94 11.13 11.24
N SER A 163 12.32 10.60 10.19
CA SER A 163 11.48 11.43 9.33
C SER A 163 10.24 11.87 10.07
N PRO A 164 9.88 13.15 9.99
CA PRO A 164 8.59 13.59 10.49
C PRO A 164 7.50 12.81 9.75
N GLY A 165 6.61 12.20 10.50
CA GLY A 165 5.44 11.53 9.91
C GLY A 165 4.67 12.48 9.00
N PRO A 166 3.89 11.95 8.06
CA PRO A 166 3.08 12.77 7.17
C PRO A 166 2.16 13.67 8.00
N LYS A 167 2.08 14.92 7.59
CA LYS A 167 1.22 15.89 8.27
C LYS A 167 -0.24 15.62 7.90
N PRO A 168 -1.14 15.47 8.87
CA PRO A 168 -2.56 15.32 8.58
C PRO A 168 -3.10 16.57 7.88
N ALA A 169 -4.00 16.38 6.94
CA ALA A 169 -4.68 17.46 6.26
C ALA A 169 -5.51 18.29 7.25
N LYS A 170 -5.56 19.59 7.02
CA LYS A 170 -6.39 20.53 7.78
C LYS A 170 -7.17 21.44 6.82
N GLY A 171 -8.29 21.95 7.30
CA GLY A 171 -9.08 22.94 6.56
C GLY A 171 -9.45 22.44 5.16
N PHE A 172 -9.02 23.19 4.15
CA PHE A 172 -9.40 22.93 2.77
C PHE A 172 -8.92 21.57 2.20
N ASP A 173 -7.72 21.15 2.55
CA ASP A 173 -7.19 19.84 2.09
C ASP A 173 -8.04 18.69 2.65
N GLN A 174 -8.44 18.80 3.91
CA GLN A 174 -9.34 17.83 4.53
C GLN A 174 -10.73 17.86 3.90
N PHE A 175 -11.27 19.04 3.61
CA PHE A 175 -12.55 19.18 2.91
C PHE A 175 -12.51 18.53 1.52
N ALA A 176 -11.49 18.81 0.71
CA ALA A 176 -11.32 18.23 -0.61
C ALA A 176 -11.27 16.70 -0.56
N PHE A 177 -10.54 16.14 0.41
CA PHE A 177 -10.46 14.68 0.62
C PHE A 177 -11.83 14.08 0.97
N TRP A 178 -12.53 14.61 1.97
CA TRP A 178 -13.83 14.06 2.37
C TRP A 178 -14.91 14.25 1.31
N LEU A 179 -14.85 15.32 0.54
CA LEU A 179 -15.71 15.49 -0.64
C LEU A 179 -15.46 14.38 -1.66
N GLY A 180 -14.19 14.01 -1.90
CA GLY A 180 -13.83 12.89 -2.75
C GLY A 180 -14.39 11.57 -2.25
N ILE A 181 -14.34 11.31 -0.94
CA ILE A 181 -14.96 10.11 -0.32
C ILE A 181 -16.47 10.09 -0.57
N ILE A 182 -17.17 11.20 -0.30
CA ILE A 182 -18.64 11.30 -0.49
C ILE A 182 -19.02 11.06 -1.96
N VAL A 183 -18.34 11.72 -2.88
CA VAL A 183 -18.57 11.54 -4.32
C VAL A 183 -18.26 10.10 -4.74
N GLY A 184 -17.16 9.54 -4.26
CA GLY A 184 -16.78 8.16 -4.54
C GLY A 184 -17.85 7.17 -4.08
N ILE A 185 -18.38 7.32 -2.86
CA ILE A 185 -19.47 6.47 -2.34
C ILE A 185 -20.72 6.61 -3.22
N ALA A 186 -21.09 7.83 -3.59
CA ALA A 186 -22.25 8.07 -4.47
C ALA A 186 -22.08 7.43 -5.87
N CYS A 187 -20.83 7.33 -6.36
CA CYS A 187 -20.52 6.73 -7.64
C CYS A 187 -20.34 5.19 -7.59
N LEU A 188 -20.21 4.57 -6.42
CA LEU A 188 -19.99 3.12 -6.28
C LEU A 188 -21.04 2.27 -7.02
N PRO A 189 -22.37 2.55 -6.95
CA PRO A 189 -23.36 1.76 -7.66
C PRO A 189 -23.18 1.79 -9.18
N VAL A 190 -22.83 2.96 -9.73
CA VAL A 190 -22.57 3.12 -11.16
C VAL A 190 -21.34 2.32 -11.57
N THR A 191 -20.26 2.46 -10.81
CA THR A 191 -19.01 1.73 -11.06
C THR A 191 -19.21 0.22 -10.98
N ALA A 192 -19.92 -0.26 -9.96
CA ALA A 192 -20.25 -1.68 -9.83
C ALA A 192 -21.07 -2.21 -11.01
N SER A 193 -22.04 -1.43 -11.48
CA SER A 193 -22.87 -1.78 -12.64
C SER A 193 -22.04 -1.86 -13.92
N VAL A 194 -21.14 -0.91 -14.13
CA VAL A 194 -20.21 -0.90 -15.28
C VAL A 194 -19.28 -2.10 -15.25
N ILE A 195 -18.68 -2.40 -14.10
CA ILE A 195 -17.81 -3.57 -13.94
C ILE A 195 -18.59 -4.87 -14.20
N ALA A 196 -19.78 -5.02 -13.62
CA ALA A 196 -20.63 -6.18 -13.84
C ALA A 196 -20.97 -6.36 -15.32
N PHE A 197 -21.32 -5.28 -16.01
CA PHE A 197 -21.57 -5.29 -17.45
C PHE A 197 -20.36 -5.78 -18.26
N PHE A 198 -19.16 -5.29 -17.98
CA PHE A 198 -17.96 -5.72 -18.68
C PHE A 198 -17.60 -7.19 -18.37
N ILE A 199 -17.77 -7.65 -17.13
CA ILE A 199 -17.57 -9.05 -16.77
C ILE A 199 -18.56 -9.93 -17.54
N TYR A 200 -19.84 -9.57 -17.57
CA TYR A 200 -20.87 -10.31 -18.31
C TYR A 200 -20.55 -10.37 -19.81
N ARG A 201 -20.22 -9.24 -20.42
CA ARG A 201 -19.85 -9.15 -21.83
C ARG A 201 -18.63 -10.04 -22.16
N ASN A 202 -17.57 -9.99 -21.33
CA ASN A 202 -16.37 -10.77 -21.57
C ASN A 202 -16.61 -12.29 -21.37
N ARG A 203 -17.51 -12.69 -20.47
CA ARG A 203 -17.88 -14.10 -20.34
C ARG A 203 -18.59 -14.61 -21.58
N ASN A 204 -19.50 -13.84 -22.15
CA ASN A 204 -20.21 -14.22 -23.38
C ASN A 204 -19.29 -14.32 -24.59
N LEU A 205 -18.21 -13.50 -24.66
CA LEU A 205 -17.22 -13.57 -25.73
C LEU A 205 -16.25 -14.75 -25.62
N ARG A 206 -16.11 -15.36 -24.42
CA ARG A 206 -15.26 -16.54 -24.19
C ARG A 206 -16.02 -17.85 -24.28
N GLY A 207 -17.34 -17.81 -24.31
CA GLY A 207 -18.22 -18.97 -24.45
C GLY A 207 -18.80 -19.18 -25.86
N ALA A 208 -18.44 -18.28 -26.79
CA ALA A 208 -18.69 -18.40 -28.23
C ALA A 208 -17.39 -18.74 -28.96
#